data_94ad25753d04c4d4d09389c0826d6abe
#
_entry.id   94ad25753d04c4d4d09389c0826d6abe
#
_cell.length_a   1.000
_cell.length_b   1.000
_cell.length_c   1.000
_cell.angle_alpha   90.00
_cell.angle_beta   90.00
_cell.angle_gamma   90.00
#
_symmetry.space_group_name_H-M   'P 1'
#
loop_
_entity.id
_entity.type
_entity.pdbx_description
1 polymer ?
#
loop_
_entity_poly.entity_id
_entity_poly.type
_entity_poly.pdbx_seq_one_letter_code
_entity_poly.pdbx_strand_id
1 'polypeptide(L)'
;MTNTKELLATLNDHQLAYVNLNLANPKNGQYMLCAFHLQPGKKLNILQAACEVAAESSTGTNFLVETETAFSKEMNALVYKIDEEKELVWIAYPWRLFDRGGNVQNILTYVAGNVFGMKEVKALKLLDVWFPPAMLEQYDGPSYTLADMRNYLGVHNRPILGTIIKPKMGLTSAEYAEVCYDFWVGGGDFVKNDEPQANQDFCPYDKMVKHVKEAMDKAVKETWHKKVHSFNVSAADYDTMIERCEMIRNAGFEPGSYAFLIDGTTAGWMAVQTLRRKYPDVFIHFHRAGHGAFTRPENPIGYSVLVLSKFARLAGASGIHTGTAGVGKMAGDKAEDITAAEGIRYMKKTGHIFEQSWGTIPETDKDFIELVQRDEDNEEVLRDDSWRAIKTCCPIISGGLNPTLLKPFIDLMGNVDFITTMGAGCHAHPKGTQAGAKALVQACEAYQKGIDIHEYAKNKPELSEAIAFFEKPEIKEKMNTLRVCA
;
A
#
# COMPACT_ATOMS: atom_id res chain seq x y z
N MET A 1 -12.08 -3.33 -35.00
CA MET A 1 -10.72 -3.84 -34.68
C MET A 1 -9.80 -3.44 -35.81
N THR A 2 -8.94 -2.50 -35.61
CA THR A 2 -7.89 -2.15 -36.57
C THR A 2 -6.99 -3.37 -36.76
N ASN A 3 -6.68 -3.72 -37.99
CA ASN A 3 -5.87 -4.92 -38.27
C ASN A 3 -4.45 -4.69 -37.73
N THR A 4 -3.92 -5.60 -36.89
CA THR A 4 -2.56 -5.54 -36.34
C THR A 4 -1.49 -5.24 -37.41
N LYS A 5 -1.69 -5.74 -38.65
CA LYS A 5 -0.80 -5.43 -39.78
C LYS A 5 -0.85 -3.95 -40.20
N GLU A 6 -2.03 -3.34 -40.14
CA GLU A 6 -2.20 -1.93 -40.49
C GLU A 6 -1.53 -1.03 -39.43
N LEU A 7 -1.64 -1.37 -38.16
CA LEU A 7 -0.95 -0.68 -37.08
C LEU A 7 0.57 -0.77 -37.19
N LEU A 8 1.10 -1.98 -37.41
CA LEU A 8 2.53 -2.17 -37.60
C LEU A 8 3.08 -1.38 -38.80
N ALA A 9 2.30 -1.25 -39.88
CA ALA A 9 2.68 -0.47 -41.06
C ALA A 9 2.78 1.06 -40.80
N THR A 10 2.29 1.55 -39.66
CA THR A 10 2.42 2.95 -39.27
C THR A 10 3.74 3.28 -38.56
N LEU A 11 4.50 2.26 -38.15
CA LEU A 11 5.73 2.43 -37.39
C LEU A 11 6.91 2.75 -38.31
N ASN A 12 7.81 3.60 -37.82
CA ASN A 12 9.12 3.83 -38.43
C ASN A 12 10.14 2.76 -37.95
N ASP A 13 11.34 2.74 -38.57
CA ASP A 13 12.39 1.76 -38.26
C ASP A 13 12.84 1.81 -36.77
N HIS A 14 12.85 2.99 -36.16
CA HIS A 14 13.16 3.13 -34.75
C HIS A 14 12.08 2.46 -33.88
N GLN A 15 10.81 2.73 -34.10
CA GLN A 15 9.68 2.19 -33.35
C GLN A 15 9.56 0.65 -33.51
N LEU A 16 9.91 0.12 -34.69
CA LEU A 16 9.92 -1.34 -34.94
C LEU A 16 10.88 -2.11 -34.05
N ALA A 17 11.92 -1.45 -33.51
CA ALA A 17 12.85 -2.09 -32.57
C ALA A 17 12.24 -2.33 -31.16
N TYR A 18 11.11 -1.69 -30.85
CA TYR A 18 10.47 -1.71 -29.53
C TYR A 18 9.08 -2.38 -29.53
N VAL A 19 8.80 -3.21 -30.50
CA VAL A 19 7.52 -3.92 -30.60
C VAL A 19 7.69 -5.38 -31.00
N ASN A 20 6.94 -6.26 -30.36
CA ASN A 20 6.78 -7.65 -30.76
C ASN A 20 5.39 -8.16 -30.37
N LEU A 21 4.37 -7.86 -31.18
CA LEU A 21 2.99 -8.29 -30.94
C LEU A 21 2.79 -9.82 -31.05
N ASN A 22 3.82 -10.55 -31.44
CA ASN A 22 3.84 -12.02 -31.51
C ASN A 22 4.77 -12.63 -30.44
N LEU A 23 5.08 -11.89 -29.38
CA LEU A 23 5.94 -12.39 -28.30
C LEU A 23 5.29 -13.63 -27.67
N ALA A 24 5.90 -14.79 -27.95
CA ALA A 24 5.44 -16.05 -27.40
C ALA A 24 5.79 -16.15 -25.92
N ASN A 25 4.81 -16.48 -25.09
CA ASN A 25 4.98 -16.68 -23.66
C ASN A 25 5.75 -15.54 -22.95
N PRO A 26 5.17 -14.34 -22.81
CA PRO A 26 5.84 -13.21 -22.16
C PRO A 26 6.23 -13.52 -20.70
N LYS A 27 5.55 -14.46 -20.03
CA LYS A 27 5.86 -14.95 -18.67
C LYS A 27 6.92 -16.06 -18.65
N ASN A 28 7.83 -16.10 -19.60
CA ASN A 28 8.91 -17.11 -19.70
C ASN A 28 10.08 -16.90 -18.72
N GLY A 29 9.96 -15.93 -17.79
CA GLY A 29 10.99 -15.61 -16.80
C GLY A 29 12.03 -14.58 -17.26
N GLN A 30 11.99 -14.12 -18.51
CA GLN A 30 12.97 -13.16 -19.05
C GLN A 30 12.55 -11.69 -18.86
N TYR A 31 11.27 -11.42 -18.63
CA TYR A 31 10.72 -10.07 -18.65
C TYR A 31 9.98 -9.75 -17.38
N MET A 32 10.14 -8.51 -16.89
CA MET A 32 9.16 -7.83 -16.08
C MET A 32 8.08 -7.29 -17.01
N LEU A 33 6.80 -7.53 -16.70
CA LEU A 33 5.67 -7.12 -17.54
C LEU A 33 4.94 -5.96 -16.87
N CYS A 34 4.64 -4.92 -17.65
CA CYS A 34 3.90 -3.77 -17.19
C CYS A 34 2.64 -3.57 -18.02
N ALA A 35 1.52 -3.31 -17.37
CA ALA A 35 0.28 -2.89 -18.00
C ALA A 35 0.06 -1.39 -17.78
N PHE A 36 -0.12 -0.64 -18.85
CA PHE A 36 -0.38 0.79 -18.81
C PHE A 36 -1.73 1.11 -19.42
N HIS A 37 -2.44 2.07 -18.82
CA HIS A 37 -3.40 2.88 -19.55
C HIS A 37 -2.63 4.00 -20.25
N LEU A 38 -2.79 4.10 -21.58
CA LEU A 38 -2.05 5.05 -22.40
C LEU A 38 -2.97 5.76 -23.38
N GLN A 39 -3.02 7.09 -23.28
CA GLN A 39 -3.60 7.94 -24.32
C GLN A 39 -2.48 8.62 -25.12
N PRO A 40 -2.44 8.43 -26.43
CA PRO A 40 -1.38 9.00 -27.25
C PRO A 40 -1.46 10.53 -27.29
N GLY A 41 -0.31 11.15 -27.43
CA GLY A 41 -0.17 12.56 -27.71
C GLY A 41 -0.65 12.92 -29.12
N LYS A 42 -0.64 14.23 -29.43
CA LYS A 42 -1.10 14.70 -30.71
C LYS A 42 -0.33 14.07 -31.89
N LYS A 43 -1.07 13.58 -32.88
CA LYS A 43 -0.56 13.01 -34.16
C LYS A 43 0.01 11.60 -34.08
N LEU A 44 -0.02 10.93 -32.93
CA LEU A 44 0.38 9.53 -32.81
C LEU A 44 -0.83 8.62 -32.64
N ASN A 45 -0.75 7.38 -33.13
CA ASN A 45 -1.64 6.33 -32.69
C ASN A 45 -1.09 5.68 -31.40
N ILE A 46 -1.90 4.81 -30.76
CA ILE A 46 -1.54 4.20 -29.46
C ILE A 46 -0.29 3.34 -29.57
N LEU A 47 -0.08 2.61 -30.67
CA LEU A 47 1.08 1.75 -30.85
C LEU A 47 2.35 2.58 -31.03
N GLN A 48 2.31 3.66 -31.81
CA GLN A 48 3.43 4.58 -31.95
C GLN A 48 3.83 5.18 -30.61
N ALA A 49 2.86 5.71 -29.85
CA ALA A 49 3.14 6.26 -28.53
C ALA A 49 3.68 5.21 -27.54
N ALA A 50 3.16 3.99 -27.60
CA ALA A 50 3.65 2.88 -26.77
C ALA A 50 5.10 2.48 -27.11
N CYS A 51 5.47 2.50 -28.38
CA CYS A 51 6.85 2.25 -28.81
C CYS A 51 7.81 3.35 -28.30
N GLU A 52 7.39 4.61 -28.32
CA GLU A 52 8.18 5.72 -27.76
C GLU A 52 8.35 5.55 -26.24
N VAL A 53 7.28 5.15 -25.51
CA VAL A 53 7.38 4.83 -24.08
C VAL A 53 8.33 3.66 -23.84
N ALA A 54 8.24 2.58 -24.61
CA ALA A 54 9.14 1.42 -24.51
C ALA A 54 10.60 1.81 -24.79
N ALA A 55 10.84 2.65 -25.79
CA ALA A 55 12.16 3.17 -26.11
C ALA A 55 12.74 3.98 -24.96
N GLU A 56 12.06 5.05 -24.55
CA GLU A 56 12.53 5.94 -23.47
C GLU A 56 12.72 5.21 -22.14
N SER A 57 11.89 4.22 -21.85
CA SER A 57 11.97 3.44 -20.61
C SER A 57 12.91 2.21 -20.72
N SER A 58 13.76 2.13 -21.73
CA SER A 58 14.76 1.04 -21.83
C SER A 58 16.08 1.54 -22.43
N THR A 59 16.32 1.31 -23.70
CA THR A 59 17.61 1.58 -24.36
C THR A 59 17.54 2.70 -25.38
N GLY A 60 16.33 3.22 -25.64
CA GLY A 60 16.08 4.09 -26.77
C GLY A 60 16.56 5.52 -26.58
N THR A 61 16.82 6.11 -27.74
CA THR A 61 16.98 7.53 -27.94
C THR A 61 16.02 7.95 -29.06
N ASN A 62 15.84 9.27 -29.27
CA ASN A 62 14.99 9.74 -30.36
C ASN A 62 15.54 9.44 -31.76
N PHE A 63 16.74 8.90 -31.84
CA PHE A 63 17.45 8.62 -33.10
C PHE A 63 18.21 7.30 -33.00
N LEU A 64 18.42 6.63 -34.13
CA LEU A 64 19.36 5.51 -34.21
C LEU A 64 20.78 6.03 -33.92
N VAL A 65 21.51 5.32 -33.09
CA VAL A 65 22.87 5.67 -32.67
C VAL A 65 23.86 4.57 -33.08
N GLU A 66 25.02 4.99 -33.56
CA GLU A 66 26.07 4.04 -34.00
C GLU A 66 26.72 3.27 -32.85
N THR A 67 26.51 3.69 -31.62
CA THR A 67 26.97 3.00 -30.39
C THR A 67 26.11 1.79 -30.02
N GLU A 68 25.02 1.53 -30.77
CA GLU A 68 24.16 0.40 -30.55
C GLU A 68 24.88 -0.92 -30.83
N THR A 69 24.74 -1.89 -29.96
CA THR A 69 25.32 -3.21 -30.08
C THR A 69 24.23 -4.29 -30.15
N ALA A 70 24.60 -5.53 -30.56
CA ALA A 70 23.67 -6.65 -30.52
C ALA A 70 23.11 -6.86 -29.10
N PHE A 71 23.96 -6.73 -28.08
CA PHE A 71 23.53 -6.88 -26.68
C PHE A 71 22.60 -5.75 -26.22
N SER A 72 22.86 -4.48 -26.63
CA SER A 72 21.95 -3.39 -26.26
C SER A 72 20.57 -3.59 -26.86
N LYS A 73 20.46 -4.16 -28.06
CA LYS A 73 19.16 -4.50 -28.68
C LYS A 73 18.38 -5.56 -27.91
N GLU A 74 19.07 -6.53 -27.28
CA GLU A 74 18.43 -7.51 -26.40
C GLU A 74 17.82 -6.90 -25.15
N MET A 75 18.24 -5.68 -24.79
CA MET A 75 17.73 -4.93 -23.64
C MET A 75 16.55 -4.00 -23.99
N ASN A 76 16.12 -3.96 -25.26
CA ASN A 76 14.95 -3.17 -25.64
C ASN A 76 13.69 -3.69 -24.92
N ALA A 77 12.93 -2.77 -24.36
CA ALA A 77 11.57 -3.10 -23.91
C ALA A 77 10.67 -3.28 -25.14
N LEU A 78 9.73 -4.20 -25.06
CA LEU A 78 8.90 -4.60 -26.19
C LEU A 78 7.42 -4.38 -25.88
N VAL A 79 6.73 -3.57 -26.68
CA VAL A 79 5.27 -3.57 -26.70
C VAL A 79 4.81 -4.91 -27.26
N TYR A 80 4.16 -5.75 -26.44
CA TYR A 80 3.78 -7.09 -26.86
C TYR A 80 2.27 -7.28 -27.01
N LYS A 81 1.47 -6.34 -26.47
CA LYS A 81 0.02 -6.37 -26.58
C LYS A 81 -0.55 -4.96 -26.48
N ILE A 82 -1.62 -4.69 -27.20
CA ILE A 82 -2.41 -3.47 -27.11
C ILE A 82 -3.91 -3.76 -27.18
N ASP A 83 -4.70 -2.92 -26.54
CA ASP A 83 -6.15 -2.84 -26.68
C ASP A 83 -6.51 -1.38 -26.91
N GLU A 84 -6.80 -1.03 -28.20
CA GLU A 84 -7.08 0.36 -28.61
C GLU A 84 -8.37 0.91 -28.02
N GLU A 85 -9.40 0.04 -27.87
CA GLU A 85 -10.72 0.45 -27.38
C GLU A 85 -10.65 0.84 -25.90
N LYS A 86 -9.80 0.15 -25.14
CA LYS A 86 -9.62 0.37 -23.70
C LYS A 86 -8.41 1.24 -23.37
N GLU A 87 -7.68 1.68 -24.38
CA GLU A 87 -6.44 2.45 -24.20
C GLU A 87 -5.40 1.71 -23.31
N LEU A 88 -5.32 0.38 -23.45
CA LEU A 88 -4.40 -0.46 -22.69
C LEU A 88 -3.21 -0.92 -23.53
N VAL A 89 -2.05 -0.90 -22.90
CA VAL A 89 -0.77 -1.31 -23.51
C VAL A 89 0.00 -2.18 -22.53
N TRP A 90 0.58 -3.26 -23.03
CA TRP A 90 1.46 -4.12 -22.25
C TRP A 90 2.88 -4.09 -22.81
N ILE A 91 3.84 -3.81 -21.94
CA ILE A 91 5.26 -3.68 -22.27
C ILE A 91 6.06 -4.71 -21.45
N ALA A 92 6.90 -5.48 -22.14
CA ALA A 92 7.83 -6.45 -21.57
C ALA A 92 9.22 -5.83 -21.46
N TYR A 93 9.75 -5.73 -20.26
CA TYR A 93 11.08 -5.19 -19.96
C TYR A 93 12.03 -6.36 -19.66
N PRO A 94 13.13 -6.57 -20.40
CA PRO A 94 14.14 -7.52 -19.97
C PRO A 94 14.57 -7.21 -18.54
N TRP A 95 14.37 -8.14 -17.60
CA TRP A 95 14.62 -7.83 -16.19
C TRP A 95 16.09 -7.55 -15.87
N ARG A 96 16.99 -7.93 -16.77
CA ARG A 96 18.42 -7.60 -16.72
C ARG A 96 18.74 -6.12 -16.88
N LEU A 97 17.78 -5.30 -17.29
CA LEU A 97 17.91 -3.82 -17.28
C LEU A 97 18.07 -3.25 -15.87
N PHE A 98 17.50 -3.93 -14.87
CA PHE A 98 17.37 -3.39 -13.55
C PHE A 98 18.59 -3.70 -12.67
N ASP A 99 18.77 -2.88 -11.62
CA ASP A 99 19.84 -2.99 -10.65
C ASP A 99 19.85 -4.38 -9.97
N ARG A 100 20.99 -5.03 -9.95
CA ARG A 100 21.21 -6.34 -9.32
C ARG A 100 20.96 -6.36 -7.81
N GLY A 101 20.97 -5.21 -7.15
CA GLY A 101 20.82 -5.09 -5.71
C GLY A 101 19.38 -5.11 -5.21
N GLY A 102 18.40 -5.39 -6.07
CA GLY A 102 17.00 -5.33 -5.69
C GLY A 102 16.57 -3.91 -5.32
N ASN A 103 16.66 -2.98 -6.25
CA ASN A 103 16.49 -1.54 -6.04
C ASN A 103 15.15 -1.07 -6.63
N VAL A 104 14.15 -0.83 -5.77
CA VAL A 104 12.82 -0.36 -6.19
C VAL A 104 12.88 1.02 -6.85
N GLN A 105 13.73 1.91 -6.33
CA GLN A 105 13.92 3.25 -6.92
C GLN A 105 14.41 3.14 -8.36
N ASN A 106 15.29 2.19 -8.66
CA ASN A 106 15.78 1.98 -10.03
C ASN A 106 14.66 1.51 -10.97
N ILE A 107 13.77 0.59 -10.56
CA ILE A 107 12.62 0.21 -11.39
C ILE A 107 11.77 1.43 -11.74
N LEU A 108 11.49 2.28 -10.75
CA LEU A 108 10.65 3.47 -10.95
C LEU A 108 11.28 4.47 -11.92
N THR A 109 12.61 4.57 -11.99
CA THR A 109 13.26 5.45 -12.99
C THR A 109 12.99 5.01 -14.44
N TYR A 110 12.73 3.74 -14.67
CA TYR A 110 12.31 3.22 -15.98
C TYR A 110 10.81 3.45 -16.21
N VAL A 111 9.96 2.86 -15.37
CA VAL A 111 8.52 2.76 -15.65
C VAL A 111 7.68 3.95 -15.19
N ALA A 112 8.26 4.84 -14.41
CA ALA A 112 7.60 6.02 -13.84
C ALA A 112 8.55 7.24 -13.74
N GLY A 113 9.63 7.24 -14.51
CA GLY A 113 10.61 8.31 -14.59
C GLY A 113 10.34 9.26 -15.73
N ASN A 114 11.28 9.40 -16.67
CA ASN A 114 11.19 10.32 -17.81
C ASN A 114 9.93 10.14 -18.64
N VAL A 115 9.41 8.92 -18.74
CA VAL A 115 8.19 8.59 -19.49
C VAL A 115 6.97 9.37 -19.00
N PHE A 116 6.95 9.83 -17.77
CA PHE A 116 5.87 10.66 -17.23
C PHE A 116 5.94 12.14 -17.71
N GLY A 117 7.06 12.54 -18.29
CA GLY A 117 7.24 13.88 -18.85
C GLY A 117 7.16 13.96 -20.39
N MET A 118 6.89 12.83 -21.07
CA MET A 118 6.91 12.75 -22.53
C MET A 118 5.72 13.47 -23.17
N LYS A 119 5.96 14.12 -24.31
CA LYS A 119 4.92 14.75 -25.12
C LYS A 119 4.15 13.77 -26.01
N GLU A 120 4.70 12.60 -26.21
CA GLU A 120 4.17 11.49 -26.98
C GLU A 120 2.95 10.86 -26.32
N VAL A 121 2.74 11.11 -25.03
CA VAL A 121 1.59 10.66 -24.26
C VAL A 121 0.79 11.83 -23.70
N LYS A 122 -0.53 11.72 -23.74
CA LYS A 122 -1.48 12.60 -23.03
C LYS A 122 -1.84 12.03 -21.66
N ALA A 123 -1.94 10.70 -21.57
CA ALA A 123 -2.08 9.97 -20.33
C ALA A 123 -1.15 8.76 -20.35
N LEU A 124 -0.53 8.46 -19.20
CA LEU A 124 0.28 7.27 -18.99
C LEU A 124 0.17 6.85 -17.52
N LYS A 125 -0.60 5.82 -17.25
CA LYS A 125 -0.78 5.30 -15.90
C LYS A 125 -0.36 3.84 -15.83
N LEU A 126 0.63 3.53 -15.03
CA LEU A 126 1.06 2.16 -14.76
C LEU A 126 0.03 1.50 -13.82
N LEU A 127 -0.72 0.54 -14.35
CA LEU A 127 -1.84 -0.10 -13.67
C LEU A 127 -1.40 -1.31 -12.85
N ASP A 128 -0.51 -2.14 -13.42
CA ASP A 128 0.01 -3.33 -12.75
C ASP A 128 1.41 -3.71 -13.26
N VAL A 129 2.13 -4.48 -12.44
CA VAL A 129 3.45 -5.05 -12.77
C VAL A 129 3.49 -6.51 -12.37
N TRP A 130 3.96 -7.36 -13.28
CA TRP A 130 4.33 -8.75 -13.02
C TRP A 130 5.85 -8.90 -13.02
N PHE A 131 6.38 -9.55 -12.01
CA PHE A 131 7.82 -9.75 -11.83
C PHE A 131 8.21 -11.21 -12.09
N PRO A 132 9.23 -11.48 -12.92
CA PRO A 132 9.70 -12.84 -13.08
C PRO A 132 10.38 -13.36 -11.81
N PRO A 133 10.32 -14.67 -11.54
CA PRO A 133 10.91 -15.29 -10.36
C PRO A 133 12.35 -14.86 -10.06
N ALA A 134 13.22 -14.94 -11.05
CA ALA A 134 14.64 -14.57 -10.91
C ALA A 134 14.87 -13.10 -10.54
N MET A 135 13.96 -12.19 -10.93
CA MET A 135 14.01 -10.78 -10.50
C MET A 135 13.57 -10.64 -9.04
N LEU A 136 12.50 -11.35 -8.64
CA LEU A 136 12.00 -11.27 -7.26
C LEU A 136 13.02 -11.77 -6.23
N GLU A 137 13.86 -12.74 -6.58
CA GLU A 137 14.96 -13.22 -5.72
C GLU A 137 16.00 -12.13 -5.36
N GLN A 138 16.03 -11.02 -6.11
CA GLN A 138 16.91 -9.89 -5.83
C GLN A 138 16.41 -9.00 -4.68
N TYR A 139 15.14 -9.16 -4.26
CA TYR A 139 14.48 -8.29 -3.30
C TYR A 139 14.33 -8.95 -1.94
N ASP A 140 14.58 -8.18 -0.89
CA ASP A 140 14.49 -8.66 0.49
C ASP A 140 13.03 -8.95 0.93
N GLY A 141 12.09 -8.13 0.49
CA GLY A 141 10.72 -8.15 0.99
C GLY A 141 10.61 -7.91 2.50
N PRO A 142 9.42 -8.01 3.10
CA PRO A 142 9.23 -7.87 4.53
C PRO A 142 9.99 -8.94 5.33
N SER A 143 10.56 -8.59 6.46
CA SER A 143 11.16 -9.55 7.38
C SER A 143 10.26 -9.87 8.57
N TYR A 144 9.81 -8.82 9.27
CA TYR A 144 8.82 -8.89 10.34
C TYR A 144 7.43 -8.65 9.74
N THR A 145 6.50 -9.57 9.95
CA THR A 145 5.19 -9.57 9.28
C THR A 145 4.03 -9.38 10.25
N LEU A 146 2.80 -9.36 9.74
CA LEU A 146 1.59 -9.39 10.55
C LEU A 146 1.54 -10.65 11.45
N ALA A 147 2.03 -11.80 10.97
CA ALA A 147 2.07 -13.02 11.76
C ALA A 147 2.97 -12.86 13.00
N ASP A 148 4.13 -12.24 12.84
CA ASP A 148 5.04 -11.96 13.94
C ASP A 148 4.40 -10.99 14.95
N MET A 149 3.73 -9.95 14.47
CA MET A 149 3.01 -8.99 15.34
C MET A 149 1.83 -9.65 16.08
N ARG A 150 1.08 -10.53 15.40
CA ARG A 150 0.01 -11.32 16.02
C ARG A 150 0.53 -12.22 17.12
N ASN A 151 1.63 -12.89 16.89
CA ASN A 151 2.28 -13.75 17.88
C ASN A 151 2.75 -12.94 19.10
N TYR A 152 3.34 -11.75 18.86
CA TYR A 152 3.72 -10.85 19.94
C TYR A 152 2.52 -10.39 20.77
N LEU A 153 1.44 -9.92 20.11
CA LEU A 153 0.24 -9.37 20.75
C LEU A 153 -0.68 -10.46 21.34
N GLY A 154 -0.61 -11.71 20.87
CA GLY A 154 -1.57 -12.76 21.18
C GLY A 154 -2.95 -12.55 20.54
N VAL A 155 -3.01 -11.85 19.38
CA VAL A 155 -4.26 -11.47 18.70
C VAL A 155 -4.34 -12.17 17.33
N HIS A 156 -5.24 -13.16 17.19
CA HIS A 156 -5.32 -14.00 15.99
C HIS A 156 -6.66 -13.92 15.23
N ASN A 157 -7.78 -13.75 15.95
CA ASN A 157 -9.12 -13.92 15.38
C ASN A 157 -9.88 -12.61 15.10
N ARG A 158 -9.19 -11.50 15.06
CA ARG A 158 -9.72 -10.19 14.75
C ARG A 158 -8.64 -9.33 14.10
N PRO A 159 -8.99 -8.20 13.46
CA PRO A 159 -8.00 -7.21 13.06
C PRO A 159 -7.21 -6.72 14.28
N ILE A 160 -5.96 -6.30 14.07
CA ILE A 160 -5.22 -5.57 15.09
C ILE A 160 -5.86 -4.19 15.18
N LEU A 161 -6.34 -3.85 16.38
CA LEU A 161 -7.01 -2.58 16.63
C LEU A 161 -5.99 -1.49 16.96
N GLY A 162 -5.88 -0.53 16.06
CA GLY A 162 -4.97 0.58 16.20
C GLY A 162 -5.64 1.94 16.14
N THR A 163 -4.88 2.95 16.56
CA THR A 163 -5.26 4.36 16.46
C THR A 163 -4.11 5.24 16.01
N ILE A 164 -4.48 6.42 15.50
CA ILE A 164 -3.61 7.57 15.29
C ILE A 164 -4.03 8.60 16.33
N ILE A 165 -3.11 9.08 17.14
CA ILE A 165 -3.41 10.04 18.22
C ILE A 165 -4.05 11.32 17.66
N LYS A 166 -5.05 11.81 18.35
CA LYS A 166 -5.74 13.08 18.06
C LYS A 166 -5.81 13.96 19.32
N PRO A 167 -5.66 15.29 19.17
CA PRO A 167 -5.45 16.03 17.91
C PRO A 167 -4.15 15.63 17.20
N LYS A 168 -4.14 15.83 15.88
CA LYS A 168 -3.03 15.43 14.99
C LYS A 168 -1.67 15.99 15.42
N MET A 169 -1.68 17.26 15.86
CA MET A 169 -0.51 18.01 16.29
C MET A 169 -0.86 18.89 17.49
N GLY A 170 0.15 19.31 18.27
CA GLY A 170 0.00 20.27 19.34
C GLY A 170 -0.03 19.68 20.76
N LEU A 171 -0.03 18.35 20.91
CA LEU A 171 0.15 17.71 22.22
C LEU A 171 1.63 17.74 22.62
N THR A 172 1.88 18.03 23.88
CA THR A 172 3.21 17.81 24.49
C THR A 172 3.54 16.31 24.53
N SER A 173 4.79 15.96 24.73
CA SER A 173 5.22 14.56 24.82
C SER A 173 4.48 13.77 25.92
N ALA A 174 4.17 14.43 27.03
CA ALA A 174 3.42 13.83 28.14
C ALA A 174 1.94 13.62 27.80
N GLU A 175 1.27 14.62 27.25
CA GLU A 175 -0.12 14.53 26.81
C GLU A 175 -0.30 13.50 25.69
N TYR A 176 0.65 13.43 24.75
CA TYR A 176 0.66 12.43 23.72
C TYR A 176 0.70 11.00 24.31
N ALA A 177 1.59 10.78 25.27
CA ALA A 177 1.73 9.49 25.93
C ALA A 177 0.52 9.12 26.79
N GLU A 178 -0.15 10.11 27.41
CA GLU A 178 -1.39 9.91 28.14
C GLU A 178 -2.51 9.40 27.22
N VAL A 179 -2.67 9.99 26.04
CA VAL A 179 -3.64 9.51 25.04
C VAL A 179 -3.30 8.12 24.54
N CYS A 180 -2.02 7.78 24.38
CA CYS A 180 -1.58 6.41 24.07
C CYS A 180 -1.99 5.44 25.19
N TYR A 181 -1.74 5.80 26.44
CA TYR A 181 -2.11 5.00 27.59
C TYR A 181 -3.63 4.76 27.64
N ASP A 182 -4.44 5.80 27.48
CA ASP A 182 -5.90 5.70 27.46
C ASP A 182 -6.40 4.71 26.40
N PHE A 183 -5.81 4.78 25.19
CA PHE A 183 -6.14 3.85 24.13
C PHE A 183 -5.79 2.41 24.49
N TRP A 184 -4.62 2.18 25.05
CA TRP A 184 -4.15 0.86 25.41
C TRP A 184 -4.93 0.23 26.56
N VAL A 185 -5.27 1.00 27.60
CA VAL A 185 -6.09 0.47 28.72
C VAL A 185 -7.55 0.28 28.32
N GLY A 186 -8.03 0.97 27.29
CA GLY A 186 -9.31 0.70 26.64
C GLY A 186 -9.34 -0.60 25.81
N GLY A 187 -8.22 -1.30 25.71
CA GLY A 187 -8.10 -2.58 25.00
C GLY A 187 -7.53 -2.49 23.58
N GLY A 188 -7.06 -1.31 23.15
CA GLY A 188 -6.35 -1.14 21.88
C GLY A 188 -4.99 -1.84 21.86
N ASP A 189 -4.55 -2.22 20.67
CA ASP A 189 -3.31 -2.99 20.46
C ASP A 189 -2.16 -2.12 19.95
N PHE A 190 -2.45 -1.23 19.00
CA PHE A 190 -1.46 -0.56 18.15
C PHE A 190 -1.68 0.95 18.08
N VAL A 191 -0.68 1.73 18.43
CA VAL A 191 -0.70 3.20 18.29
C VAL A 191 0.34 3.62 17.26
N LYS A 192 0.07 4.66 16.47
CA LYS A 192 1.07 5.26 15.59
C LYS A 192 1.15 6.77 15.72
N ASN A 193 2.33 7.31 15.48
CA ASN A 193 2.48 8.74 15.20
C ASN A 193 1.67 9.14 13.95
N ASP A 194 1.20 10.37 13.89
CA ASP A 194 0.74 10.93 12.64
C ASP A 194 1.94 11.23 11.72
N GLU A 195 1.74 11.24 10.40
CA GLU A 195 2.83 11.37 9.43
C GLU A 195 3.65 12.67 9.56
N PRO A 196 3.10 13.84 9.94
CA PRO A 196 3.91 15.03 10.14
C PRO A 196 4.55 15.10 11.54
N GLN A 197 4.20 14.18 12.45
CA GLN A 197 4.77 14.16 13.80
C GLN A 197 6.18 13.57 13.77
N ALA A 198 7.17 14.41 13.90
CA ALA A 198 8.58 14.05 13.90
C ALA A 198 9.27 14.53 15.18
N ASN A 199 9.92 15.68 15.18
CA ASN A 199 10.64 16.25 16.32
C ASN A 199 10.26 17.72 16.48
N GLN A 200 9.05 18.00 16.94
CA GLN A 200 8.55 19.36 17.13
C GLN A 200 8.93 19.90 18.50
N ASP A 201 9.07 21.24 18.63
CA ASP A 201 9.44 21.93 19.87
C ASP A 201 8.51 21.59 21.04
N PHE A 202 7.22 21.45 20.78
CA PHE A 202 6.22 21.09 21.79
C PHE A 202 6.23 19.58 22.13
N CYS A 203 6.82 18.74 21.26
CA CYS A 203 6.91 17.28 21.43
C CYS A 203 8.28 16.78 20.97
N PRO A 204 9.37 17.08 21.71
CA PRO A 204 10.71 16.60 21.40
C PRO A 204 10.75 15.08 21.33
N TYR A 205 11.46 14.55 20.33
CA TYR A 205 11.44 13.12 19.98
C TYR A 205 11.92 12.22 21.13
N ASP A 206 13.01 12.59 21.77
CA ASP A 206 13.57 11.88 22.92
C ASP A 206 12.61 11.79 24.09
N LYS A 207 11.92 12.91 24.40
CA LYS A 207 10.90 12.96 25.44
C LYS A 207 9.66 12.17 25.09
N MET A 208 9.24 12.21 23.82
CA MET A 208 8.12 11.42 23.34
C MET A 208 8.40 9.93 23.50
N VAL A 209 9.55 9.46 23.03
CA VAL A 209 9.95 8.04 23.14
C VAL A 209 9.96 7.59 24.61
N LYS A 210 10.54 8.40 25.50
CA LYS A 210 10.57 8.12 26.94
C LYS A 210 9.15 8.03 27.55
N HIS A 211 8.31 9.05 27.35
CA HIS A 211 6.97 9.08 27.94
C HIS A 211 6.07 7.98 27.38
N VAL A 212 6.17 7.66 26.07
CA VAL A 212 5.44 6.54 25.46
C VAL A 212 5.88 5.22 26.08
N LYS A 213 7.19 5.03 26.36
CA LYS A 213 7.68 3.83 27.05
C LYS A 213 7.07 3.68 28.43
N GLU A 214 7.08 4.75 29.22
CA GLU A 214 6.49 4.78 30.58
C GLU A 214 4.97 4.47 30.54
N ALA A 215 4.25 5.07 29.58
CA ALA A 215 2.83 4.84 29.37
C ALA A 215 2.54 3.38 28.94
N MET A 216 3.35 2.83 28.07
CA MET A 216 3.22 1.44 27.62
C MET A 216 3.43 0.46 28.75
N ASP A 217 4.49 0.65 29.55
CA ASP A 217 4.77 -0.22 30.69
C ASP A 217 3.62 -0.23 31.71
N LYS A 218 3.08 0.97 32.00
CA LYS A 218 1.91 1.12 32.85
C LYS A 218 0.69 0.38 32.28
N ALA A 219 0.39 0.58 30.99
CA ALA A 219 -0.74 -0.07 30.32
C ALA A 219 -0.60 -1.60 30.29
N VAL A 220 0.60 -2.13 29.98
CA VAL A 220 0.87 -3.58 30.01
C VAL A 220 0.70 -4.15 31.41
N LYS A 221 1.22 -3.47 32.42
CA LYS A 221 1.08 -3.89 33.83
C LYS A 221 -0.38 -3.95 34.29
N GLU A 222 -1.19 -3.00 33.83
CA GLU A 222 -2.61 -2.90 34.21
C GLU A 222 -3.49 -3.92 33.45
N THR A 223 -3.25 -4.06 32.14
CA THR A 223 -4.10 -4.87 31.27
C THR A 223 -3.63 -6.31 31.09
N TRP A 224 -2.38 -6.62 31.41
CA TRP A 224 -1.71 -7.91 31.12
C TRP A 224 -1.67 -8.26 29.62
N HIS A 225 -1.85 -7.26 28.74
CA HIS A 225 -1.80 -7.40 27.29
C HIS A 225 -0.65 -6.61 26.69
N LYS A 226 0.08 -7.24 25.77
CA LYS A 226 1.14 -6.62 25.00
C LYS A 226 0.59 -5.44 24.16
N LYS A 227 1.44 -4.46 23.89
CA LYS A 227 1.11 -3.23 23.17
C LYS A 227 2.18 -2.93 22.14
N VAL A 228 1.82 -2.22 21.06
CA VAL A 228 2.75 -1.78 20.01
C VAL A 228 2.61 -0.28 19.79
N HIS A 229 3.74 0.39 19.62
CA HIS A 229 3.79 1.76 19.12
C HIS A 229 4.62 1.86 17.83
N SER A 230 4.06 2.46 16.79
CA SER A 230 4.73 2.74 15.52
C SER A 230 5.24 4.18 15.50
N PHE A 231 6.56 4.31 15.71
CA PHE A 231 7.23 5.61 15.80
C PHE A 231 7.60 6.13 14.41
N ASN A 232 7.30 7.40 14.12
CA ASN A 232 7.74 8.03 12.89
C ASN A 232 9.24 8.35 12.96
N VAL A 233 10.02 7.60 12.18
CA VAL A 233 11.47 7.78 12.08
C VAL A 233 11.88 8.62 10.88
N SER A 234 10.92 9.09 10.05
CA SER A 234 11.20 9.97 8.91
C SER A 234 11.97 11.20 9.35
N ALA A 235 13.06 11.48 8.67
CA ALA A 235 13.98 12.56 9.03
C ALA A 235 14.51 13.28 7.77
N ALA A 236 15.26 14.36 7.97
CA ALA A 236 15.84 15.14 6.89
C ALA A 236 16.99 14.38 6.17
N ASP A 237 17.65 13.48 6.88
CA ASP A 237 18.81 12.73 6.39
C ASP A 237 18.86 11.32 6.99
N TYR A 238 19.77 10.51 6.44
CA TYR A 238 19.98 9.13 6.85
C TYR A 238 20.41 9.00 8.31
N ASP A 239 21.40 9.81 8.75
CA ASP A 239 21.99 9.66 10.07
C ASP A 239 20.96 9.99 11.15
N THR A 240 20.22 11.08 11.00
CA THR A 240 19.10 11.44 11.90
C THR A 240 18.01 10.36 11.91
N MET A 241 17.70 9.74 10.77
CA MET A 241 16.73 8.62 10.72
C MET A 241 17.24 7.43 11.56
N ILE A 242 18.50 7.07 11.42
CA ILE A 242 19.12 5.97 12.17
C ILE A 242 19.21 6.31 13.66
N GLU A 243 19.60 7.53 14.03
CA GLU A 243 19.61 7.99 15.41
C GLU A 243 18.25 7.81 16.09
N ARG A 244 17.16 8.14 15.39
CA ARG A 244 15.79 7.92 15.89
C ARG A 244 15.50 6.43 16.12
N CYS A 245 15.87 5.57 15.18
CA CYS A 245 15.73 4.13 15.32
C CYS A 245 16.48 3.59 16.53
N GLU A 246 17.74 3.99 16.69
CA GLU A 246 18.58 3.57 17.82
C GLU A 246 18.06 4.12 19.15
N MET A 247 17.56 5.34 19.18
CA MET A 247 16.92 5.92 20.38
C MET A 247 15.74 5.06 20.86
N ILE A 248 14.89 4.60 19.94
CA ILE A 248 13.78 3.71 20.28
C ILE A 248 14.30 2.36 20.79
N ARG A 249 15.26 1.74 20.09
CA ARG A 249 15.84 0.45 20.48
C ARG A 249 16.48 0.49 21.87
N ASN A 250 17.12 1.61 22.19
CA ASN A 250 17.83 1.79 23.46
C ASN A 250 16.93 2.30 24.59
N ALA A 251 15.67 2.65 24.33
CA ALA A 251 14.72 3.11 25.33
C ALA A 251 14.16 2.00 26.23
N GLY A 252 14.53 0.74 26.01
CA GLY A 252 14.12 -0.39 26.82
C GLY A 252 12.76 -0.97 26.44
N PHE A 253 12.27 -0.72 25.25
CA PHE A 253 11.10 -1.41 24.71
C PHE A 253 11.38 -2.91 24.52
N GLU A 254 10.38 -3.74 24.79
CA GLU A 254 10.45 -5.17 24.49
C GLU A 254 10.48 -5.38 22.96
N PRO A 255 11.32 -6.29 22.42
CA PRO A 255 11.26 -6.63 20.99
C PRO A 255 9.85 -7.01 20.57
N GLY A 256 9.38 -6.39 19.47
CA GLY A 256 8.00 -6.54 18.99
C GLY A 256 7.00 -5.50 19.51
N SER A 257 7.35 -4.74 20.57
CA SER A 257 6.48 -3.68 21.10
C SER A 257 6.57 -2.36 20.35
N TYR A 258 7.46 -2.24 19.38
CA TYR A 258 7.61 -1.06 18.55
C TYR A 258 7.72 -1.40 17.06
N ALA A 259 7.36 -0.43 16.25
CA ALA A 259 7.48 -0.44 14.80
C ALA A 259 8.10 0.89 14.34
N PHE A 260 8.73 0.88 13.17
CA PHE A 260 9.23 2.09 12.54
C PHE A 260 8.29 2.53 11.43
N LEU A 261 7.64 3.69 11.61
CA LEU A 261 6.89 4.34 10.55
C LEU A 261 7.85 5.18 9.72
N ILE A 262 7.75 5.02 8.42
CA ILE A 262 8.47 5.81 7.43
C ILE A 262 7.51 6.37 6.40
N ASP A 263 7.57 7.65 6.10
CA ASP A 263 6.81 8.28 5.02
C ASP A 263 7.43 7.91 3.66
N GLY A 264 7.18 6.69 3.20
CA GLY A 264 7.92 6.09 2.10
C GLY A 264 7.81 6.84 0.78
N THR A 265 6.72 7.60 0.54
CA THR A 265 6.57 8.42 -0.66
C THR A 265 7.42 9.68 -0.59
N THR A 266 7.47 10.35 0.57
CA THR A 266 8.18 11.63 0.75
C THR A 266 9.64 11.46 1.18
N ALA A 267 9.94 10.45 2.02
CA ALA A 267 11.31 10.10 2.41
C ALA A 267 12.06 9.28 1.34
N GLY A 268 11.31 8.62 0.46
CA GLY A 268 11.86 7.86 -0.66
C GLY A 268 12.11 6.37 -0.37
N TRP A 269 12.20 5.61 -1.43
CA TRP A 269 12.34 4.15 -1.42
C TRP A 269 13.64 3.66 -0.77
N MET A 270 14.71 4.45 -0.91
CA MET A 270 15.99 4.17 -0.27
C MET A 270 15.85 4.13 1.26
N ALA A 271 15.09 5.05 1.85
CA ALA A 271 14.85 5.06 3.29
C ALA A 271 14.14 3.78 3.76
N VAL A 272 13.12 3.33 3.02
CA VAL A 272 12.40 2.08 3.31
C VAL A 272 13.32 0.87 3.25
N GLN A 273 14.06 0.71 2.15
CA GLN A 273 15.00 -0.41 1.97
C GLN A 273 16.15 -0.37 2.99
N THR A 274 16.60 0.82 3.38
CA THR A 274 17.60 0.99 4.44
C THR A 274 17.09 0.45 5.77
N LEU A 275 15.90 0.88 6.19
CA LEU A 275 15.28 0.40 7.43
C LEU A 275 15.12 -1.11 7.42
N ARG A 276 14.62 -1.67 6.32
CA ARG A 276 14.44 -3.12 6.17
C ARG A 276 15.77 -3.90 6.34
N ARG A 277 16.84 -3.41 5.74
CA ARG A 277 18.16 -4.07 5.76
C ARG A 277 18.87 -3.93 7.10
N LYS A 278 18.72 -2.77 7.76
CA LYS A 278 19.34 -2.52 9.07
C LYS A 278 18.57 -3.13 10.24
N TYR A 279 17.25 -3.21 10.13
CA TYR A 279 16.34 -3.61 11.22
C TYR A 279 15.38 -4.73 10.80
N PRO A 280 15.88 -5.92 10.45
CA PRO A 280 15.06 -7.02 9.98
C PRO A 280 14.13 -7.60 11.06
N ASP A 281 14.35 -7.26 12.31
CA ASP A 281 13.59 -7.66 13.50
C ASP A 281 12.46 -6.69 13.86
N VAL A 282 12.26 -5.62 13.07
CA VAL A 282 11.28 -4.57 13.34
C VAL A 282 10.23 -4.49 12.24
N PHE A 283 8.97 -4.27 12.61
CA PHE A 283 7.88 -4.00 11.66
C PHE A 283 8.09 -2.63 10.99
N ILE A 284 8.30 -2.62 9.68
CA ILE A 284 8.44 -1.39 8.89
C ILE A 284 7.07 -0.98 8.36
N HIS A 285 6.55 0.10 8.93
CA HIS A 285 5.26 0.68 8.59
C HIS A 285 5.42 1.76 7.52
N PHE A 286 5.09 1.43 6.26
CA PHE A 286 5.12 2.37 5.16
C PHE A 286 3.90 3.29 5.22
N HIS A 287 4.09 4.54 5.55
CA HIS A 287 3.07 5.57 5.38
C HIS A 287 3.16 6.17 3.98
N ARG A 288 2.02 6.37 3.33
CA ARG A 288 1.95 6.78 1.92
C ARG A 288 1.57 8.25 1.71
N ALA A 289 1.86 9.15 2.68
CA ALA A 289 1.59 10.58 2.51
C ALA A 289 2.15 11.09 1.19
N GLY A 290 1.37 11.86 0.44
CA GLY A 290 1.74 12.37 -0.89
C GLY A 290 1.45 11.43 -2.06
N HIS A 291 1.07 10.17 -1.82
CA HIS A 291 0.82 9.20 -2.90
C HIS A 291 -0.24 9.67 -3.91
N GLY A 292 -1.21 10.46 -3.47
CA GLY A 292 -2.29 10.96 -4.31
C GLY A 292 -1.80 11.75 -5.54
N ALA A 293 -0.58 12.31 -5.51
CA ALA A 293 0.04 12.92 -6.68
C ALA A 293 0.22 11.95 -7.86
N PHE A 294 0.28 10.64 -7.58
CA PHE A 294 0.47 9.60 -8.61
C PHE A 294 -0.74 8.68 -8.74
N THR A 295 -1.43 8.37 -7.62
CA THR A 295 -2.38 7.25 -7.59
C THR A 295 -3.84 7.66 -7.71
N ARG A 296 -4.19 8.94 -7.66
CA ARG A 296 -5.60 9.34 -7.83
C ARG A 296 -6.14 8.88 -9.19
N PRO A 297 -7.37 8.34 -9.24
CA PRO A 297 -7.97 7.88 -10.50
C PRO A 297 -7.99 8.95 -11.60
N GLU A 298 -8.20 10.21 -11.22
CA GLU A 298 -8.29 11.34 -12.15
C GLU A 298 -6.93 11.81 -12.71
N ASN A 299 -5.82 11.35 -12.13
CA ASN A 299 -4.50 11.71 -12.61
C ASN A 299 -4.21 11.02 -13.95
N PRO A 300 -3.98 11.76 -15.02
CA PRO A 300 -3.66 11.16 -16.32
C PRO A 300 -2.26 10.51 -16.34
N ILE A 301 -1.36 10.95 -15.46
CA ILE A 301 0.01 10.46 -15.35
C ILE A 301 0.22 9.91 -13.93
N GLY A 302 0.73 8.69 -13.82
CA GLY A 302 0.98 8.10 -12.52
C GLY A 302 0.99 6.58 -12.51
N TYR A 303 0.72 6.01 -11.34
CA TYR A 303 0.60 4.56 -11.14
C TYR A 303 -0.52 4.24 -10.16
N SER A 304 -0.97 2.99 -10.16
CA SER A 304 -2.07 2.52 -9.29
C SER A 304 -1.63 2.34 -7.83
N VAL A 305 -2.60 2.26 -6.92
CA VAL A 305 -2.34 1.89 -5.51
C VAL A 305 -1.82 0.44 -5.42
N LEU A 306 -2.25 -0.44 -6.32
CA LEU A 306 -1.72 -1.80 -6.44
C LEU A 306 -0.21 -1.79 -6.72
N VAL A 307 0.23 -1.01 -7.70
CA VAL A 307 1.65 -0.86 -8.06
C VAL A 307 2.46 -0.31 -6.88
N LEU A 308 1.96 0.76 -6.23
CA LEU A 308 2.57 1.31 -5.04
C LEU A 308 2.74 0.25 -3.94
N SER A 309 1.71 -0.55 -3.73
CA SER A 309 1.69 -1.59 -2.70
C SER A 309 2.64 -2.75 -3.01
N LYS A 310 2.71 -3.18 -4.27
CA LYS A 310 3.69 -4.18 -4.74
C LYS A 310 5.13 -3.69 -4.52
N PHE A 311 5.41 -2.45 -4.90
CA PHE A 311 6.74 -1.86 -4.69
C PHE A 311 7.09 -1.69 -3.21
N ALA A 312 6.14 -1.31 -2.36
CA ALA A 312 6.36 -1.24 -0.93
C ALA A 312 6.72 -2.61 -0.34
N ARG A 313 6.05 -3.68 -0.79
CA ARG A 313 6.37 -5.06 -0.41
C ARG A 313 7.78 -5.45 -0.88
N LEU A 314 8.15 -5.16 -2.13
CA LEU A 314 9.51 -5.41 -2.63
C LEU A 314 10.57 -4.66 -1.82
N ALA A 315 10.30 -3.40 -1.49
CA ALA A 315 11.21 -2.58 -0.67
C ALA A 315 11.35 -3.08 0.77
N GLY A 316 10.48 -4.00 1.19
CA GLY A 316 10.54 -4.62 2.51
C GLY A 316 9.64 -4.01 3.57
N ALA A 317 8.65 -3.22 3.18
CA ALA A 317 7.63 -2.73 4.10
C ALA A 317 6.82 -3.90 4.68
N SER A 318 6.73 -3.96 6.00
CA SER A 318 5.95 -4.96 6.74
C SER A 318 4.45 -4.68 6.63
N GLY A 319 4.07 -3.42 6.47
CA GLY A 319 2.71 -2.98 6.23
C GLY A 319 2.64 -1.64 5.53
N ILE A 320 1.59 -1.44 4.75
CA ILE A 320 1.32 -0.21 4.01
C ILE A 320 -0.16 0.16 4.09
N HIS A 321 -0.43 1.47 4.07
CA HIS A 321 -1.80 1.96 3.92
C HIS A 321 -2.32 1.67 2.51
N THR A 322 -3.34 0.82 2.38
CA THR A 322 -3.93 0.44 1.09
C THR A 322 -5.21 1.20 0.74
N GLY A 323 -5.75 1.98 1.70
CA GLY A 323 -7.00 2.72 1.51
C GLY A 323 -8.16 2.12 2.31
N THR A 324 -9.34 2.73 2.19
CA THR A 324 -10.54 2.34 2.92
C THR A 324 -11.66 1.84 2.00
N ALA A 325 -11.34 1.52 0.76
CA ALA A 325 -12.27 0.99 -0.23
C ALA A 325 -13.55 1.85 -0.37
N GLY A 326 -13.39 3.16 -0.41
CA GLY A 326 -14.50 4.11 -0.49
C GLY A 326 -15.34 4.26 0.78
N VAL A 327 -15.00 3.55 1.87
CA VAL A 327 -15.71 3.68 3.16
C VAL A 327 -15.24 4.90 3.95
N GLY A 328 -14.02 5.37 3.70
CA GLY A 328 -13.38 6.50 4.42
C GLY A 328 -13.53 7.84 3.73
N LYS A 329 -12.77 8.83 4.23
CA LYS A 329 -12.76 10.22 3.77
C LYS A 329 -11.74 10.54 2.68
N MET A 330 -10.85 9.62 2.37
CA MET A 330 -9.79 9.86 1.38
C MET A 330 -10.30 9.48 -0.01
N ALA A 331 -9.94 10.29 -1.01
CA ALA A 331 -10.20 9.94 -2.40
C ALA A 331 -9.41 8.67 -2.77
N GLY A 332 -10.09 7.73 -3.40
CA GLY A 332 -9.53 6.45 -3.83
C GLY A 332 -10.60 5.58 -4.46
N ASP A 333 -10.23 4.74 -5.38
CA ASP A 333 -11.14 3.76 -5.96
C ASP A 333 -11.31 2.59 -4.98
N LYS A 334 -12.57 2.24 -4.69
CA LYS A 334 -12.92 1.13 -3.80
C LYS A 334 -12.20 -0.15 -4.21
N ALA A 335 -12.17 -0.35 -5.45
CA ALA A 335 -11.67 -1.49 -6.14
C ALA A 335 -10.17 -1.60 -6.06
N GLU A 336 -9.49 -0.52 -6.41
CA GLU A 336 -8.04 -0.44 -6.40
C GLU A 336 -7.50 -0.68 -4.99
N ASP A 337 -8.15 -0.12 -3.96
CA ASP A 337 -7.77 -0.32 -2.57
C ASP A 337 -7.86 -1.78 -2.14
N ILE A 338 -8.93 -2.49 -2.52
CA ILE A 338 -9.12 -3.92 -2.22
C ILE A 338 -8.10 -4.75 -3.00
N THR A 339 -7.93 -4.48 -4.29
CA THR A 339 -6.97 -5.17 -5.14
C THR A 339 -5.54 -5.00 -4.63
N ALA A 340 -5.19 -3.79 -4.17
CA ALA A 340 -3.89 -3.53 -3.57
C ALA A 340 -3.68 -4.32 -2.27
N ALA A 341 -4.70 -4.35 -1.40
CA ALA A 341 -4.64 -5.10 -0.15
C ALA A 341 -4.46 -6.59 -0.41
N GLU A 342 -5.13 -7.12 -1.42
CA GLU A 342 -5.00 -8.53 -1.82
C GLU A 342 -3.65 -8.84 -2.45
N GLY A 343 -3.20 -8.04 -3.39
CA GLY A 343 -1.95 -8.26 -4.10
C GLY A 343 -0.72 -8.35 -3.20
N ILE A 344 -0.77 -7.77 -2.00
CA ILE A 344 0.34 -7.82 -1.03
C ILE A 344 0.20 -8.94 0.01
N ARG A 345 -0.92 -9.67 0.03
CA ARG A 345 -1.22 -10.68 1.05
C ARG A 345 -1.33 -12.11 0.55
N TYR A 346 -1.22 -12.40 -0.72
CA TYR A 346 -1.57 -13.72 -1.29
C TYR A 346 -2.98 -14.17 -0.88
N MET A 347 -3.93 -13.28 -0.98
CA MET A 347 -5.30 -13.62 -0.63
C MET A 347 -5.91 -14.54 -1.67
N LYS A 348 -6.66 -15.50 -1.18
CA LYS A 348 -7.54 -16.30 -2.05
C LYS A 348 -8.55 -15.37 -2.71
N LYS A 349 -8.75 -15.54 -4.01
CA LYS A 349 -9.81 -14.94 -4.81
C LYS A 349 -11.15 -15.28 -4.20
N THR A 350 -11.83 -14.33 -3.78
CA THR A 350 -13.26 -14.47 -3.79
C THR A 350 -13.71 -13.79 -5.09
N GLY A 351 -14.33 -14.51 -6.00
CA GLY A 351 -14.79 -13.95 -7.29
C GLY A 351 -15.56 -12.64 -7.12
N HIS A 352 -16.08 -12.45 -5.94
CA HIS A 352 -16.81 -11.29 -5.46
C HIS A 352 -15.99 -10.00 -5.38
N ILE A 353 -14.69 -10.06 -5.10
CA ILE A 353 -13.84 -8.87 -4.95
C ILE A 353 -13.48 -8.30 -6.31
N PHE A 354 -13.33 -9.15 -7.30
CA PHE A 354 -13.04 -8.70 -8.66
C PHE A 354 -14.21 -7.99 -9.33
N GLU A 355 -15.41 -8.52 -9.17
CA GLU A 355 -16.62 -7.89 -9.70
C GLU A 355 -16.87 -6.51 -9.09
N GLN A 356 -16.42 -6.31 -7.86
CA GLN A 356 -16.54 -5.03 -7.18
C GLN A 356 -15.36 -4.10 -7.44
N SER A 357 -14.20 -4.66 -7.81
CA SER A 357 -12.97 -3.88 -7.78
C SER A 357 -12.83 -2.92 -8.95
N TRP A 358 -13.36 -3.11 -10.06
CA TRP A 358 -13.20 -2.18 -11.20
C TRP A 358 -14.54 -1.58 -11.66
N GLY A 359 -15.51 -1.49 -10.71
CA GLY A 359 -16.84 -0.89 -10.96
C GLY A 359 -17.61 -1.61 -12.04
N THR A 360 -17.21 -2.13 -12.99
CA THR A 360 -17.55 -3.02 -14.07
C THR A 360 -16.26 -3.31 -14.83
N ILE A 361 -15.45 -4.25 -14.36
CA ILE A 361 -14.47 -4.82 -15.28
C ILE A 361 -15.29 -5.58 -16.29
N PRO A 362 -15.32 -5.21 -17.56
CA PRO A 362 -15.86 -6.05 -18.59
C PRO A 362 -15.16 -7.41 -18.49
N GLU A 363 -15.86 -8.50 -18.78
CA GLU A 363 -15.29 -9.86 -18.85
C GLU A 363 -14.02 -9.95 -19.71
N THR A 364 -13.81 -8.93 -20.52
CA THR A 364 -12.67 -8.71 -21.41
C THR A 364 -11.39 -8.23 -20.71
N ASP A 365 -11.42 -7.81 -19.45
CA ASP A 365 -10.21 -7.37 -18.71
C ASP A 365 -9.56 -8.50 -17.90
N LYS A 366 -9.94 -9.75 -18.16
CA LYS A 366 -9.24 -10.94 -17.64
C LYS A 366 -7.73 -10.88 -17.90
N ASP A 367 -7.33 -10.29 -19.01
CA ASP A 367 -5.91 -10.09 -19.37
C ASP A 367 -5.16 -9.13 -18.45
N PHE A 368 -5.84 -8.13 -17.89
CA PHE A 368 -5.25 -7.25 -16.88
C PHE A 368 -5.07 -7.99 -15.57
N ILE A 369 -6.06 -8.80 -15.20
CA ILE A 369 -6.03 -9.64 -14.01
C ILE A 369 -4.91 -10.69 -14.08
N GLU A 370 -4.54 -11.14 -15.27
CA GLU A 370 -3.42 -12.08 -15.46
C GLU A 370 -2.05 -11.51 -15.06
N LEU A 371 -1.88 -10.19 -15.00
CA LEU A 371 -0.67 -9.58 -14.48
C LEU A 371 -0.62 -9.53 -12.95
N VAL A 372 -1.77 -9.54 -12.29
CA VAL A 372 -1.83 -9.63 -10.83
C VAL A 372 -1.35 -11.01 -10.42
N GLN A 373 -0.24 -11.06 -9.71
CA GLN A 373 0.29 -12.31 -9.16
C GLN A 373 -0.56 -12.74 -7.97
N ARG A 374 -1.59 -13.51 -8.24
CA ARG A 374 -2.55 -14.01 -7.28
C ARG A 374 -2.56 -15.51 -7.21
N ASP A 375 -2.80 -16.00 -6.01
CA ASP A 375 -2.73 -17.40 -5.62
C ASP A 375 -3.87 -18.29 -6.10
N GLU A 376 -4.78 -17.83 -6.98
CA GLU A 376 -6.12 -18.29 -6.86
C GLU A 376 -6.60 -19.40 -7.73
N ASP A 377 -6.16 -19.48 -8.94
CA ASP A 377 -6.61 -20.49 -9.90
C ASP A 377 -5.48 -21.38 -10.41
N ASN A 378 -4.31 -21.26 -9.83
CA ASN A 378 -3.15 -21.99 -10.29
C ASN A 378 -2.30 -22.47 -9.12
N GLU A 379 -2.60 -23.65 -8.61
CA GLU A 379 -1.67 -24.38 -7.73
C GLU A 379 -0.30 -24.55 -8.40
N GLU A 380 -0.21 -24.49 -9.73
CA GLU A 380 1.04 -24.50 -10.47
C GLU A 380 1.80 -23.17 -10.42
N VAL A 381 1.11 -22.03 -10.52
CA VAL A 381 1.72 -20.70 -10.29
C VAL A 381 2.18 -20.57 -8.83
N LEU A 382 1.47 -21.19 -7.92
CA LEU A 382 1.87 -21.28 -6.52
C LEU A 382 3.13 -22.11 -6.30
N ARG A 383 3.43 -23.08 -7.15
CA ARG A 383 4.64 -23.94 -7.01
C ARG A 383 5.89 -23.29 -7.56
N ASP A 384 5.74 -22.39 -8.54
CA ASP A 384 6.83 -21.65 -9.16
C ASP A 384 6.83 -20.18 -8.77
N ASP A 385 6.04 -19.82 -7.78
CA ASP A 385 5.82 -18.45 -7.38
C ASP A 385 6.93 -17.97 -6.43
N SER A 386 7.87 -17.23 -6.99
CA SER A 386 8.94 -16.58 -6.23
C SER A 386 8.44 -15.53 -5.24
N TRP A 387 7.19 -15.04 -5.38
CA TRP A 387 6.54 -14.25 -4.33
C TRP A 387 6.40 -15.04 -3.02
N ARG A 388 6.41 -16.37 -3.03
CA ARG A 388 6.46 -17.18 -1.81
C ARG A 388 7.75 -16.99 -1.03
N ALA A 389 8.85 -16.71 -1.70
CA ALA A 389 10.11 -16.35 -1.05
C ALA A 389 10.05 -14.96 -0.41
N ILE A 390 9.16 -14.08 -0.88
CA ILE A 390 8.94 -12.74 -0.34
C ILE A 390 7.74 -12.77 0.58
N LYS A 391 7.98 -12.59 1.89
CA LYS A 391 6.93 -12.56 2.91
C LYS A 391 5.84 -11.51 2.60
N THR A 392 4.66 -11.72 3.16
CA THR A 392 3.50 -10.85 2.96
C THR A 392 3.67 -9.47 3.60
N CYS A 393 3.11 -8.45 2.97
CA CYS A 393 2.97 -7.11 3.51
C CYS A 393 1.54 -6.92 4.05
N CYS A 394 1.41 -6.33 5.23
CA CYS A 394 0.13 -6.17 5.91
C CYS A 394 -0.63 -4.94 5.38
N PRO A 395 -1.91 -5.06 4.98
CA PRO A 395 -2.76 -3.90 4.78
C PRO A 395 -2.98 -3.14 6.09
N ILE A 396 -2.77 -1.83 6.06
CA ILE A 396 -3.07 -0.92 7.18
C ILE A 396 -4.19 -0.01 6.73
N ILE A 397 -5.29 0.00 7.48
CA ILE A 397 -6.52 0.66 7.11
C ILE A 397 -6.75 1.87 8.01
N SER A 398 -6.83 3.05 7.39
CA SER A 398 -7.05 4.31 8.11
C SER A 398 -7.99 5.23 7.33
N GLY A 399 -8.59 6.17 8.04
CA GLY A 399 -9.37 7.25 7.43
C GLY A 399 -10.88 7.03 7.42
N GLY A 400 -11.54 7.33 8.54
CA GLY A 400 -13.00 7.39 8.62
C GLY A 400 -13.71 6.15 9.15
N LEU A 401 -12.97 5.08 9.47
CA LEU A 401 -13.55 3.93 10.18
C LEU A 401 -13.90 4.29 11.63
N ASN A 402 -14.94 3.66 12.15
CA ASN A 402 -15.42 3.75 13.52
C ASN A 402 -16.09 2.42 13.92
N PRO A 403 -16.54 2.21 15.16
CA PRO A 403 -17.12 0.94 15.59
C PRO A 403 -18.27 0.42 14.70
N THR A 404 -19.11 1.29 14.15
CA THR A 404 -20.26 0.88 13.30
C THR A 404 -19.85 0.41 11.90
N LEU A 405 -18.66 0.79 11.45
CA LEU A 405 -18.13 0.45 10.12
C LEU A 405 -17.17 -0.74 10.14
N LEU A 406 -16.81 -1.23 11.32
CA LEU A 406 -15.80 -2.28 11.43
C LEU A 406 -16.26 -3.60 10.79
N LYS A 407 -17.45 -4.10 11.16
CA LYS A 407 -18.00 -5.33 10.56
C LYS A 407 -18.20 -5.20 9.04
N PRO A 408 -18.87 -4.14 8.52
CA PRO A 408 -18.99 -3.95 7.07
C PRO A 408 -17.64 -3.96 6.34
N PHE A 409 -16.61 -3.39 6.97
CA PHE A 409 -15.27 -3.39 6.38
C PHE A 409 -14.61 -4.78 6.42
N ILE A 410 -14.76 -5.53 7.52
CA ILE A 410 -14.26 -6.91 7.60
C ILE A 410 -14.94 -7.80 6.56
N ASP A 411 -16.26 -7.68 6.42
CA ASP A 411 -17.04 -8.43 5.42
C ASP A 411 -16.57 -8.09 3.99
N LEU A 412 -16.24 -6.82 3.72
CA LEU A 412 -15.70 -6.37 2.43
C LEU A 412 -14.31 -6.94 2.16
N MET A 413 -13.46 -7.00 3.16
CA MET A 413 -12.11 -7.58 3.07
C MET A 413 -12.12 -9.10 3.00
N GLY A 414 -13.20 -9.76 3.45
CA GLY A 414 -13.31 -11.22 3.52
C GLY A 414 -12.40 -11.90 4.53
N ASN A 415 -11.70 -11.13 5.38
CA ASN A 415 -10.76 -11.63 6.38
C ASN A 415 -10.44 -10.57 7.45
N VAL A 416 -9.65 -10.95 8.44
CA VAL A 416 -9.23 -10.11 9.58
C VAL A 416 -7.72 -9.81 9.59
N ASP A 417 -6.99 -10.12 8.50
CA ASP A 417 -5.54 -10.00 8.45
C ASP A 417 -5.08 -8.61 8.03
N PHE A 418 -5.44 -7.63 8.79
CA PHE A 418 -5.04 -6.23 8.63
C PHE A 418 -4.92 -5.51 9.97
N ILE A 419 -4.29 -4.35 9.95
CA ILE A 419 -4.23 -3.42 11.08
C ILE A 419 -5.21 -2.28 10.79
N THR A 420 -6.07 -1.92 11.74
CA THR A 420 -6.83 -0.67 11.66
C THR A 420 -6.07 0.46 12.36
N THR A 421 -6.24 1.69 11.89
CA THR A 421 -5.76 2.89 12.60
C THR A 421 -6.86 3.94 12.60
N MET A 422 -7.76 3.82 13.58
CA MET A 422 -8.98 4.63 13.70
C MET A 422 -8.73 5.87 14.56
N GLY A 423 -8.46 7.03 13.94
CA GLY A 423 -8.28 8.29 14.65
C GLY A 423 -9.58 8.80 15.26
N ALA A 424 -10.32 9.65 14.54
CA ALA A 424 -11.59 10.20 15.03
C ALA A 424 -12.62 9.11 15.41
N GLY A 425 -12.58 7.95 14.73
CA GLY A 425 -13.47 6.83 15.07
C GLY A 425 -13.28 6.25 16.48
N CYS A 426 -12.13 6.55 17.10
CA CYS A 426 -11.84 6.25 18.51
C CYS A 426 -12.00 7.51 19.39
N HIS A 427 -11.20 8.54 19.08
CA HIS A 427 -11.06 9.71 19.96
C HIS A 427 -12.29 10.63 20.03
N ALA A 428 -13.22 10.52 19.08
CA ALA A 428 -14.46 11.28 19.11
C ALA A 428 -15.58 10.65 19.97
N HIS A 429 -15.28 9.55 20.67
CA HIS A 429 -16.23 8.98 21.62
C HIS A 429 -16.60 10.00 22.71
N PRO A 430 -17.91 10.15 23.08
CA PRO A 430 -18.34 11.17 24.05
C PRO A 430 -17.64 11.10 25.42
N LYS A 431 -17.15 9.92 25.80
CA LYS A 431 -16.39 9.69 27.04
C LYS A 431 -14.88 9.55 26.84
N GLY A 432 -14.35 10.04 25.72
CA GLY A 432 -12.93 10.10 25.46
C GLY A 432 -12.32 8.81 24.90
N THR A 433 -10.99 8.80 24.79
CA THR A 433 -10.19 7.81 24.10
C THR A 433 -10.34 6.39 24.64
N GLN A 434 -10.30 6.24 25.98
CA GLN A 434 -10.40 4.92 26.61
C GLN A 434 -11.74 4.23 26.30
N ALA A 435 -12.85 4.98 26.40
CA ALA A 435 -14.17 4.48 26.07
C ALA A 435 -14.31 4.18 24.57
N GLY A 436 -13.71 5.01 23.70
CA GLY A 436 -13.66 4.78 22.26
C GLY A 436 -12.91 3.50 21.89
N ALA A 437 -11.75 3.28 22.49
CA ALA A 437 -10.98 2.04 22.32
C ALA A 437 -11.79 0.82 22.77
N LYS A 438 -12.45 0.90 23.90
CA LYS A 438 -13.30 -0.17 24.42
C LYS A 438 -14.51 -0.46 23.52
N ALA A 439 -15.11 0.58 22.94
CA ALA A 439 -16.17 0.42 21.94
C ALA A 439 -15.68 -0.32 20.68
N LEU A 440 -14.46 -0.06 20.22
CA LEU A 440 -13.84 -0.80 19.09
C LEU A 440 -13.65 -2.28 19.43
N VAL A 441 -13.16 -2.59 20.62
CA VAL A 441 -13.02 -3.98 21.09
C VAL A 441 -14.38 -4.68 21.15
N GLN A 442 -15.39 -4.03 21.72
CA GLN A 442 -16.76 -4.56 21.81
C GLN A 442 -17.39 -4.76 20.42
N ALA A 443 -17.10 -3.91 19.44
CA ALA A 443 -17.53 -4.11 18.06
C ALA A 443 -16.87 -5.36 17.43
N CYS A 444 -15.58 -5.58 17.68
CA CYS A 444 -14.91 -6.83 17.29
C CYS A 444 -15.50 -8.07 17.98
N GLU A 445 -15.80 -7.99 19.24
CA GLU A 445 -16.44 -9.09 19.99
C GLU A 445 -17.82 -9.44 19.40
N ALA A 446 -18.63 -8.43 19.03
CA ALA A 446 -19.90 -8.64 18.35
C ALA A 446 -19.70 -9.40 17.03
N TYR A 447 -18.73 -8.97 16.22
CA TYR A 447 -18.37 -9.63 14.95
C TYR A 447 -17.96 -11.11 15.20
N GLN A 448 -17.02 -11.36 16.11
CA GLN A 448 -16.53 -12.70 16.42
C GLN A 448 -17.62 -13.67 16.90
N LYS A 449 -18.63 -13.14 17.59
CA LYS A 449 -19.78 -13.90 18.09
C LYS A 449 -20.92 -14.03 17.06
N GLY A 450 -20.81 -13.38 15.91
CA GLY A 450 -21.86 -13.33 14.90
C GLY A 450 -23.15 -12.64 15.40
N ILE A 451 -23.03 -11.73 16.38
CA ILE A 451 -24.14 -10.98 16.97
C ILE A 451 -24.24 -9.62 16.29
N ASP A 452 -25.48 -9.18 15.99
CA ASP A 452 -25.70 -7.83 15.50
C ASP A 452 -25.17 -6.79 16.48
N ILE A 453 -24.52 -5.73 15.97
CA ILE A 453 -23.83 -4.74 16.77
C ILE A 453 -24.79 -3.97 17.71
N HIS A 454 -26.02 -3.68 17.29
CA HIS A 454 -27.02 -2.99 18.10
C HIS A 454 -27.55 -3.91 19.21
N GLU A 455 -27.71 -5.19 18.90
CA GLU A 455 -28.10 -6.19 19.93
C GLU A 455 -26.99 -6.37 20.97
N TYR A 456 -25.73 -6.49 20.51
CA TYR A 456 -24.60 -6.62 21.41
C TYR A 456 -24.40 -5.38 22.30
N ALA A 457 -24.67 -4.19 21.75
CA ALA A 457 -24.54 -2.92 22.46
C ALA A 457 -25.51 -2.72 23.63
N LYS A 458 -26.65 -3.46 23.68
CA LYS A 458 -27.63 -3.31 24.78
C LYS A 458 -27.04 -3.49 26.17
N ASN A 459 -25.99 -4.30 26.29
CA ASN A 459 -25.29 -4.56 27.55
C ASN A 459 -23.84 -4.05 27.53
N LYS A 460 -23.48 -3.13 26.62
CA LYS A 460 -22.14 -2.59 26.42
C LYS A 460 -22.22 -1.07 26.30
N PRO A 461 -22.14 -0.35 27.43
CA PRO A 461 -22.39 1.09 27.43
C PRO A 461 -21.49 1.88 26.49
N GLU A 462 -20.19 1.55 26.38
CA GLU A 462 -19.26 2.25 25.52
C GLU A 462 -19.63 2.06 24.04
N LEU A 463 -19.98 0.84 23.64
CA LEU A 463 -20.43 0.58 22.27
C LEU A 463 -21.78 1.25 21.97
N SER A 464 -22.70 1.22 22.92
CA SER A 464 -24.02 1.86 22.79
C SER A 464 -23.87 3.37 22.57
N GLU A 465 -23.02 4.02 23.35
CA GLU A 465 -22.74 5.45 23.23
C GLU A 465 -22.01 5.79 21.92
N ALA A 466 -21.06 4.95 21.48
CA ALA A 466 -20.41 5.10 20.18
C ALA A 466 -21.40 5.00 19.03
N ILE A 467 -22.29 4.01 19.04
CA ILE A 467 -23.34 3.84 18.03
C ILE A 467 -24.25 5.08 18.03
N ALA A 468 -24.75 5.48 19.19
CA ALA A 468 -25.61 6.66 19.33
C ALA A 468 -24.94 7.94 18.81
N PHE A 469 -23.62 8.08 18.95
CA PHE A 469 -22.87 9.22 18.43
C PHE A 469 -22.67 9.13 16.91
N PHE A 470 -22.12 8.02 16.38
CA PHE A 470 -21.78 7.89 14.97
C PHE A 470 -23.00 7.73 14.06
N GLU A 471 -24.15 7.32 14.60
CA GLU A 471 -25.40 7.19 13.86
C GLU A 471 -26.29 8.45 13.88
N LYS A 472 -25.89 9.52 14.55
CA LYS A 472 -26.60 10.80 14.46
C LYS A 472 -26.71 11.27 13.02
N PRO A 473 -27.88 11.76 12.57
CA PRO A 473 -28.08 12.20 11.19
C PRO A 473 -27.00 13.17 10.70
N GLU A 474 -26.67 14.17 11.50
CA GLU A 474 -25.66 15.18 11.19
C GLU A 474 -24.24 14.61 11.07
N ILE A 475 -23.92 13.55 11.83
CA ILE A 475 -22.63 12.86 11.73
C ILE A 475 -22.59 11.97 10.49
N LYS A 476 -23.68 11.21 10.24
CA LYS A 476 -23.83 10.41 9.02
C LYS A 476 -23.78 11.25 7.76
N GLU A 477 -24.48 12.39 7.74
CA GLU A 477 -24.46 13.34 6.64
C GLU A 477 -23.03 13.88 6.40
N LYS A 478 -22.34 14.30 7.45
CA LYS A 478 -20.94 14.73 7.35
C LYS A 478 -20.02 13.62 6.82
N MET A 479 -20.21 12.39 7.27
CA MET A 479 -19.44 11.25 6.76
C MET A 479 -19.79 10.94 5.31
N ASN A 480 -21.06 11.02 4.92
CA ASN A 480 -21.50 10.79 3.55
C ASN A 480 -21.02 11.90 2.60
N THR A 481 -21.06 13.16 3.02
CA THR A 481 -20.53 14.30 2.25
C THR A 481 -19.04 14.10 1.99
N LEU A 482 -18.29 13.60 2.97
CA LEU A 482 -16.87 13.25 2.80
C LEU A 482 -16.64 12.07 1.85
N ARG A 483 -17.66 11.21 1.64
CA ARG A 483 -17.62 10.09 0.68
C ARG A 483 -17.98 10.52 -0.74
N VAL A 484 -18.90 11.47 -0.90
CA VAL A 484 -19.41 11.93 -2.21
C VAL A 484 -18.44 12.91 -2.88
N CYS A 485 -17.57 13.56 -2.11
CA CYS A 485 -16.50 14.42 -2.64
C CYS A 485 -15.20 13.65 -2.98
N ALA A 486 -15.25 12.31 -2.95
CA ALA A 486 -14.11 11.44 -3.22
C ALA A 486 -14.25 10.72 -4.56
#